data_076d154076d811b50186deb5e1aa1e8f
#
_entry.id   076d154076d811b50186deb5e1aa1e8f
#
_cell.length_a   1.000
_cell.length_b   1.000
_cell.length_c   1.000
_cell.angle_alpha   90.00
_cell.angle_beta   90.00
_cell.angle_gamma   90.00
#
_symmetry.space_group_name_H-M   'P 1'
#
loop_
_entity.id
_entity.type
_entity.pdbx_description
1 polymer ?
#
loop_
_entity_poly.entity_id
_entity_poly.type
_entity_poly.pdbx_seq_one_letter_code
_entity_poly.pdbx_strand_id
1 'polypeptide(L)'
;MPAAAETCDILIAGGGPVGAALAASLRASGAEVLLVEAAPEFAGGFRPIALSHGSRLVLESIGAFGAIRATPIETIHVSQAGGFGRTLIRREELGVPALGYVLDAAALAAALAAAAAPVRVSGRVTAWRPDGDRVRVTVNTMDMAGAEVREVAARLLVLADGGRAAGDDLVMRDYGQTAIVAQVRTEIAHRGIAWERFTADGPLALLPFADGKLALVWTVPAARAPGLLETSGERFLAALAARFGARLGRFEDAGPRSSFPLRLWYRRSNTPEPRVVAIGNAAQTLHPVAGQGLNLGLRDAAELASLVARSDRPSVGEPPFLAAFRAARRVDRRAAIGVTDFLVNVFSNASPLFRAARGAGLVALDLVPPARRLFARRMMLGARGLP
;
A
#
# COMPACT_ATOMS: atom_id res chain seq x y z
N MET A 1 11.04 -30.27 -32.47
CA MET A 1 10.48 -30.62 -31.15
C MET A 1 10.19 -29.29 -30.43
N PRO A 2 9.01 -29.07 -29.84
CA PRO A 2 8.84 -27.88 -29.03
C PRO A 2 9.88 -27.88 -27.91
N ALA A 3 10.56 -26.74 -27.69
CA ALA A 3 11.49 -26.57 -26.60
C ALA A 3 10.79 -26.96 -25.29
N ALA A 4 11.49 -27.72 -24.42
CA ALA A 4 10.93 -28.06 -23.11
C ALA A 4 10.56 -26.77 -22.39
N ALA A 5 9.31 -26.69 -21.93
CA ALA A 5 8.84 -25.50 -21.21
C ALA A 5 9.73 -25.28 -19.97
N GLU A 6 10.21 -24.07 -19.79
CA GLU A 6 10.94 -23.68 -18.57
C GLU A 6 10.04 -23.93 -17.36
N THR A 7 10.60 -24.48 -16.27
CA THR A 7 9.81 -24.82 -15.07
C THR A 7 10.31 -24.04 -13.87
N CYS A 8 9.39 -23.66 -12.98
CA CYS A 8 9.71 -23.09 -11.67
C CYS A 8 8.67 -23.53 -10.62
N ASP A 9 8.96 -23.31 -9.34
CA ASP A 9 7.96 -23.52 -8.28
C ASP A 9 6.98 -22.35 -8.24
N ILE A 10 7.48 -21.13 -8.27
CA ILE A 10 6.66 -19.91 -8.13
C ILE A 10 7.02 -18.90 -9.20
N LEU A 11 6.03 -18.48 -10.01
CA LEU A 11 6.16 -17.36 -10.91
C LEU A 11 5.41 -16.16 -10.33
N ILE A 12 6.12 -15.02 -10.17
CA ILE A 12 5.56 -13.77 -9.68
C ILE A 12 5.41 -12.82 -10.87
N ALA A 13 4.19 -12.46 -11.20
CA ALA A 13 3.86 -11.49 -12.25
C ALA A 13 3.77 -10.09 -11.67
N GLY A 14 4.81 -9.28 -11.86
CA GLY A 14 4.95 -7.90 -11.38
C GLY A 14 5.99 -7.75 -10.27
N GLY A 15 7.04 -6.98 -10.55
CA GLY A 15 8.15 -6.66 -9.64
C GLY A 15 7.98 -5.31 -8.93
N GLY A 16 6.75 -4.80 -8.82
CA GLY A 16 6.44 -3.68 -7.94
C GLY A 16 6.74 -3.99 -6.46
N PRO A 17 6.54 -3.04 -5.52
CA PRO A 17 6.97 -3.20 -4.13
C PRO A 17 6.51 -4.49 -3.44
N VAL A 18 5.32 -4.99 -3.76
CA VAL A 18 4.78 -6.20 -3.13
C VAL A 18 5.36 -7.47 -3.75
N GLY A 19 5.46 -7.55 -5.09
CA GLY A 19 6.04 -8.70 -5.78
C GLY A 19 7.53 -8.83 -5.51
N ALA A 20 8.27 -7.73 -5.50
CA ALA A 20 9.69 -7.72 -5.16
C ALA A 20 9.95 -8.11 -3.69
N ALA A 21 9.10 -7.64 -2.75
CA ALA A 21 9.17 -8.05 -1.36
C ALA A 21 8.90 -9.55 -1.19
N LEU A 22 7.92 -10.12 -1.92
CA LEU A 22 7.67 -11.55 -1.93
C LEU A 22 8.87 -12.32 -2.47
N ALA A 23 9.41 -11.92 -3.63
CA ALA A 23 10.56 -12.57 -4.23
C ALA A 23 11.77 -12.60 -3.28
N ALA A 24 12.05 -11.46 -2.61
CA ALA A 24 13.10 -11.36 -1.61
C ALA A 24 12.83 -12.25 -0.39
N SER A 25 11.58 -12.32 0.08
CA SER A 25 11.18 -13.17 1.22
C SER A 25 11.31 -14.67 0.92
N LEU A 26 11.13 -15.08 -0.32
CA LEU A 26 11.21 -16.48 -0.74
C LEU A 26 12.65 -16.98 -0.93
N ARG A 27 13.66 -16.12 -0.90
CA ARG A 27 15.07 -16.53 -1.12
C ARG A 27 15.56 -17.63 -0.18
N ALA A 28 15.10 -17.61 1.08
CA ALA A 28 15.48 -18.61 2.08
C ALA A 28 14.64 -19.90 2.01
N SER A 29 13.57 -19.94 1.23
CA SER A 29 12.67 -21.09 1.15
C SER A 29 13.22 -22.27 0.31
N GLY A 30 14.26 -22.02 -0.48
CA GLY A 30 14.79 -22.97 -1.45
C GLY A 30 13.88 -23.24 -2.65
N ALA A 31 12.74 -22.54 -2.78
CA ALA A 31 11.87 -22.63 -3.94
C ALA A 31 12.52 -21.95 -5.18
N GLU A 32 12.29 -22.52 -6.35
CA GLU A 32 12.67 -21.91 -7.63
C GLU A 32 11.67 -20.81 -7.97
N VAL A 33 12.12 -19.55 -7.83
CA VAL A 33 11.28 -18.36 -8.03
C VAL A 33 11.69 -17.64 -9.30
N LEU A 34 10.71 -17.27 -10.12
CA LEU A 34 10.87 -16.40 -11.28
C LEU A 34 10.02 -15.13 -11.07
N LEU A 35 10.64 -13.96 -11.06
CA LEU A 35 9.98 -12.65 -10.98
C LEU A 35 9.96 -12.00 -12.35
N VAL A 36 8.80 -11.91 -12.95
CA VAL A 36 8.60 -11.26 -14.25
C VAL A 36 8.16 -9.81 -14.04
N GLU A 37 8.98 -8.88 -14.51
CA GLU A 37 8.72 -7.44 -14.43
C GLU A 37 8.70 -6.81 -15.81
N ALA A 38 7.61 -6.18 -16.19
CA ALA A 38 7.62 -5.19 -17.27
C ALA A 38 8.41 -3.96 -16.79
N ALA A 39 9.12 -3.27 -17.69
CA ALA A 39 9.96 -2.11 -17.35
C ALA A 39 9.33 -1.21 -16.27
N PRO A 40 10.08 -0.78 -15.25
CA PRO A 40 9.53 -0.10 -14.09
C PRO A 40 8.88 1.21 -14.51
N GLU A 41 7.54 1.28 -14.40
CA GLU A 41 6.77 2.51 -14.57
C GLU A 41 6.81 3.39 -13.32
N PHE A 42 7.97 3.63 -12.76
CA PHE A 42 8.16 4.76 -11.87
C PHE A 42 8.47 6.01 -12.69
N ALA A 43 7.50 6.40 -13.51
CA ALA A 43 7.52 7.69 -14.18
C ALA A 43 7.39 8.79 -13.10
N GLY A 44 8.51 9.40 -12.82
CA GLY A 44 8.82 10.58 -12.08
C GLY A 44 7.72 11.31 -11.29
N GLY A 45 8.08 11.81 -10.12
CA GLY A 45 7.27 12.63 -9.24
C GLY A 45 7.33 12.15 -7.80
N PHE A 46 7.23 13.08 -6.87
CA PHE A 46 7.18 12.79 -5.45
C PHE A 46 5.94 11.97 -5.11
N ARG A 47 6.12 10.81 -4.51
CA ARG A 47 5.02 9.97 -4.02
C ARG A 47 5.34 9.48 -2.62
N PRO A 48 4.77 10.12 -1.58
CA PRO A 48 5.00 9.71 -0.21
C PRO A 48 4.32 8.37 0.09
N ILE A 49 5.01 7.54 0.85
CA ILE A 49 4.50 6.28 1.39
C ILE A 49 4.60 6.33 2.91
N ALA A 50 3.50 6.00 3.57
CA ALA A 50 3.47 5.75 5.00
C ALA A 50 3.52 4.24 5.25
N LEU A 51 4.67 3.74 5.69
CA LEU A 51 4.83 2.36 6.16
C LEU A 51 4.40 2.24 7.60
N SER A 52 3.64 1.21 7.94
CA SER A 52 3.39 0.83 9.31
C SER A 52 4.64 0.23 9.96
N HIS A 53 4.67 0.20 11.30
CA HIS A 53 5.74 -0.49 12.03
C HIS A 53 5.89 -1.96 11.59
N GLY A 54 4.78 -2.67 11.39
CA GLY A 54 4.80 -4.05 10.89
C GLY A 54 5.42 -4.18 9.50
N SER A 55 5.11 -3.28 8.58
CA SER A 55 5.71 -3.28 7.24
C SER A 55 7.22 -3.01 7.27
N ARG A 56 7.68 -2.17 8.21
CA ARG A 56 9.11 -2.00 8.47
C ARG A 56 9.78 -3.32 8.82
N LEU A 57 9.20 -4.09 9.76
CA LEU A 57 9.75 -5.39 10.17
C LEU A 57 9.85 -6.37 9.01
N VAL A 58 8.86 -6.40 8.11
CA VAL A 58 8.91 -7.21 6.88
C VAL A 58 10.08 -6.74 6.00
N LEU A 59 10.26 -5.45 5.78
CA LEU A 59 11.36 -4.93 4.97
C LEU A 59 12.74 -5.17 5.61
N GLU A 60 12.83 -5.15 6.93
CA GLU A 60 14.06 -5.48 7.66
C GLU A 60 14.43 -6.96 7.52
N SER A 61 13.45 -7.87 7.60
CA SER A 61 13.69 -9.31 7.47
C SER A 61 14.27 -9.71 6.11
N ILE A 62 14.01 -8.90 5.08
CA ILE A 62 14.56 -9.11 3.73
C ILE A 62 15.77 -8.20 3.41
N GLY A 63 16.27 -7.44 4.41
CA GLY A 63 17.43 -6.56 4.26
C GLY A 63 17.18 -5.29 3.45
N ALA A 64 15.94 -4.95 3.13
CA ALA A 64 15.62 -3.81 2.26
C ALA A 64 15.47 -2.47 3.03
N PHE A 65 15.13 -2.48 4.33
CA PHE A 65 14.82 -1.25 5.06
C PHE A 65 16.05 -0.38 5.33
N GLY A 66 17.21 -0.96 5.60
CA GLY A 66 18.43 -0.23 5.97
C GLY A 66 18.97 0.70 4.86
N ALA A 67 18.62 0.45 3.61
CA ALA A 67 18.98 1.29 2.47
C ALA A 67 18.03 2.48 2.23
N ILE A 68 16.95 2.60 3.02
CA ILE A 68 15.89 3.59 2.81
C ILE A 68 15.99 4.71 3.85
N ARG A 69 16.07 5.96 3.38
CA ARG A 69 15.91 7.12 4.27
C ARG A 69 14.44 7.29 4.62
N ALA A 70 14.05 6.87 5.82
CA ALA A 70 12.68 6.92 6.32
C ALA A 70 12.55 7.84 7.52
N THR A 71 11.50 8.67 7.57
CA THR A 71 11.23 9.58 8.69
C THR A 71 10.22 8.93 9.64
N PRO A 72 10.52 8.77 10.94
CA PRO A 72 9.62 8.13 11.88
C PRO A 72 8.37 8.98 12.17
N ILE A 73 7.24 8.28 12.35
CA ILE A 73 5.99 8.83 12.89
C ILE A 73 5.93 8.45 14.37
N GLU A 74 6.07 9.44 15.25
CA GLU A 74 6.05 9.22 16.69
C GLU A 74 4.66 9.43 17.29
N THR A 75 3.90 10.35 16.71
CA THR A 75 2.52 10.65 17.11
C THR A 75 1.63 10.77 15.88
N ILE A 76 0.42 10.23 15.95
CA ILE A 76 -0.63 10.46 14.96
C ILE A 76 -1.70 11.32 15.61
N HIS A 77 -1.97 12.48 15.02
CA HIS A 77 -3.02 13.41 15.42
C HIS A 77 -4.18 13.33 14.44
N VAL A 78 -5.29 12.73 14.87
CA VAL A 78 -6.52 12.65 14.07
C VAL A 78 -7.48 13.75 14.51
N SER A 79 -8.04 14.50 13.56
CA SER A 79 -9.01 15.57 13.82
C SER A 79 -9.97 15.77 12.66
N GLN A 80 -11.00 16.60 12.83
CA GLN A 80 -11.89 17.02 11.74
C GLN A 80 -11.93 18.54 11.59
N ALA A 81 -12.17 19.02 10.37
CA ALA A 81 -12.36 20.43 10.09
C ALA A 81 -13.79 20.87 10.44
N GLY A 82 -13.94 22.06 11.05
CA GLY A 82 -15.24 22.64 11.36
C GLY A 82 -16.04 21.86 12.42
N GLY A 83 -15.40 21.00 13.21
CA GLY A 83 -16.02 20.23 14.28
C GLY A 83 -15.12 20.12 15.51
N PHE A 84 -15.64 19.50 16.57
CA PHE A 84 -14.90 19.19 17.79
C PHE A 84 -14.33 17.77 17.74
N GLY A 85 -13.50 17.43 18.72
CA GLY A 85 -12.91 16.10 18.89
C GLY A 85 -11.58 15.91 18.14
N ARG A 86 -10.68 15.24 18.83
CA ARG A 86 -9.39 14.80 18.31
C ARG A 86 -9.02 13.49 18.99
N THR A 87 -8.11 12.77 18.40
CA THR A 87 -7.46 11.60 19.03
C THR A 87 -5.96 11.69 18.80
N LEU A 88 -5.19 11.43 19.84
CA LEU A 88 -3.73 11.33 19.78
C LEU A 88 -3.32 9.88 20.03
N ILE A 89 -2.55 9.32 19.10
CA ILE A 89 -1.93 7.99 19.23
C ILE A 89 -0.44 8.20 19.33
N ARG A 90 0.19 7.76 20.42
CA ARG A 90 1.61 7.93 20.66
C ARG A 90 2.34 6.60 20.68
N ARG A 91 3.57 6.57 20.17
CA ARG A 91 4.42 5.38 20.13
C ARG A 91 4.68 4.78 21.52
N GLU A 92 4.80 5.63 22.53
CA GLU A 92 5.07 5.22 23.91
C GLU A 92 3.94 4.37 24.47
N GLU A 93 2.68 4.64 24.09
CA GLU A 93 1.52 3.87 24.53
C GLU A 93 1.52 2.42 24.02
N LEU A 94 2.28 2.17 22.97
CA LEU A 94 2.35 0.87 22.28
C LEU A 94 3.69 0.18 22.50
N GLY A 95 4.68 0.87 23.10
CA GLY A 95 6.01 0.36 23.36
C GLY A 95 6.82 0.10 22.08
N VAL A 96 6.62 0.92 21.03
CA VAL A 96 7.33 0.79 19.75
C VAL A 96 8.23 1.99 19.47
N PRO A 97 9.31 1.84 18.69
CA PRO A 97 10.21 2.95 18.36
C PRO A 97 9.53 4.02 17.47
N ALA A 98 8.54 3.64 16.67
CA ALA A 98 7.70 4.53 15.89
C ALA A 98 6.40 3.81 15.51
N LEU A 99 5.31 4.56 15.29
CA LEU A 99 4.03 4.03 14.81
C LEU A 99 4.10 3.64 13.33
N GLY A 100 4.97 4.30 12.59
CA GLY A 100 5.23 4.08 11.18
C GLY A 100 6.37 4.96 10.70
N TYR A 101 6.60 4.94 9.39
CA TYR A 101 7.71 5.63 8.74
C TYR A 101 7.25 6.22 7.42
N VAL A 102 7.65 7.46 7.13
CA VAL A 102 7.35 8.10 5.84
C VAL A 102 8.60 8.12 4.99
N LEU A 103 8.45 7.72 3.74
CA LEU A 103 9.53 7.62 2.77
C LEU A 103 9.04 7.91 1.35
N ASP A 104 9.96 8.05 0.42
CA ASP A 104 9.65 8.19 -1.01
C ASP A 104 9.45 6.82 -1.66
N ALA A 105 8.45 6.71 -2.54
CA ALA A 105 8.14 5.47 -3.26
C ALA A 105 9.29 4.99 -4.16
N ALA A 106 10.04 5.92 -4.75
CA ALA A 106 11.19 5.57 -5.61
C ALA A 106 12.32 4.92 -4.81
N ALA A 107 12.60 5.44 -3.59
CA ALA A 107 13.60 4.85 -2.70
C ALA A 107 13.23 3.43 -2.26
N LEU A 108 11.94 3.21 -1.95
CA LEU A 108 11.44 1.87 -1.63
C LEU A 108 11.56 0.92 -2.81
N ALA A 109 11.15 1.37 -3.99
CA ALA A 109 11.21 0.56 -5.21
C ALA A 109 12.65 0.15 -5.54
N ALA A 110 13.61 1.07 -5.44
CA ALA A 110 15.03 0.79 -5.68
C ALA A 110 15.58 -0.25 -4.69
N ALA A 111 15.29 -0.10 -3.39
CA ALA A 111 15.74 -1.03 -2.37
C ALA A 111 15.17 -2.45 -2.58
N LEU A 112 13.88 -2.54 -2.91
CA LEU A 112 13.22 -3.81 -3.17
C LEU A 112 13.68 -4.45 -4.50
N ALA A 113 13.90 -3.66 -5.53
CA ALA A 113 14.46 -4.14 -6.79
C ALA A 113 15.85 -4.76 -6.59
N ALA A 114 16.69 -4.13 -5.79
CA ALA A 114 18.01 -4.67 -5.43
C ALA A 114 17.88 -5.99 -4.63
N ALA A 115 16.96 -6.07 -3.67
CA ALA A 115 16.72 -7.27 -2.89
C ALA A 115 16.19 -8.45 -3.73
N ALA A 116 15.42 -8.19 -4.79
CA ALA A 116 14.83 -9.19 -5.68
C ALA A 116 15.66 -9.48 -6.95
N ALA A 117 16.76 -8.77 -7.19
CA ALA A 117 17.55 -8.83 -8.44
C ALA A 117 17.91 -10.25 -8.93
N PRO A 118 18.29 -11.21 -8.04
CA PRO A 118 18.77 -12.54 -8.49
C PRO A 118 17.73 -13.39 -9.24
N VAL A 119 16.45 -13.12 -9.09
CA VAL A 119 15.33 -13.92 -9.68
C VAL A 119 14.49 -13.14 -10.67
N ARG A 120 14.97 -11.96 -11.09
CA ARG A 120 14.20 -11.02 -11.93
C ARG A 120 14.47 -11.24 -13.41
N VAL A 121 13.40 -11.29 -14.19
CA VAL A 121 13.40 -11.34 -15.66
C VAL A 121 12.59 -10.16 -16.19
N SER A 122 13.13 -9.47 -17.20
CA SER A 122 12.40 -8.39 -17.88
C SER A 122 11.36 -8.98 -18.82
N GLY A 123 10.08 -8.61 -18.63
CA GLY A 123 9.01 -9.14 -19.44
C GLY A 123 7.62 -8.85 -18.85
N ARG A 124 6.61 -9.33 -19.53
CA ARG A 124 5.20 -9.20 -19.11
C ARG A 124 4.49 -10.55 -19.20
N VAL A 125 3.80 -10.94 -18.14
CA VAL A 125 2.83 -12.04 -18.21
C VAL A 125 1.61 -11.56 -18.99
N THR A 126 1.25 -12.31 -20.05
CA THR A 126 0.15 -11.94 -20.95
C THR A 126 -1.01 -12.91 -20.90
N ALA A 127 -0.77 -14.17 -20.55
CA ALA A 127 -1.81 -15.19 -20.41
C ALA A 127 -1.34 -16.30 -19.46
N TRP A 128 -2.30 -17.05 -18.94
CA TRP A 128 -2.05 -18.29 -18.21
C TRP A 128 -3.22 -19.25 -18.37
N ARG A 129 -2.96 -20.54 -18.17
CA ARG A 129 -3.96 -21.60 -18.20
C ARG A 129 -3.57 -22.75 -17.27
N PRO A 130 -4.53 -23.46 -16.69
CA PRO A 130 -4.24 -24.70 -15.95
C PRO A 130 -3.52 -25.73 -16.83
N ASP A 131 -2.57 -26.47 -16.28
CA ASP A 131 -1.81 -27.51 -16.96
C ASP A 131 -1.43 -28.63 -15.97
N GLY A 132 -2.38 -29.51 -15.67
CA GLY A 132 -2.20 -30.60 -14.71
C GLY A 132 -1.89 -30.12 -13.31
N ASP A 133 -0.71 -30.51 -12.80
CA ASP A 133 -0.20 -30.09 -11.48
C ASP A 133 0.51 -28.72 -11.52
N ARG A 134 0.41 -27.99 -12.61
CA ARG A 134 1.03 -26.68 -12.83
C ARG A 134 0.05 -25.69 -13.47
N VAL A 135 0.48 -24.45 -13.57
CA VAL A 135 -0.11 -23.41 -14.39
C VAL A 135 0.90 -23.03 -15.48
N ARG A 136 0.47 -23.07 -16.72
CA ARG A 136 1.29 -22.66 -17.86
C ARG A 136 1.09 -21.17 -18.10
N VAL A 137 2.19 -20.42 -18.05
CA VAL A 137 2.20 -18.96 -18.10
C VAL A 137 2.93 -18.50 -19.35
N THR A 138 2.28 -17.64 -20.13
CA THR A 138 2.89 -17.00 -21.31
C THR A 138 3.55 -15.68 -20.87
N VAL A 139 4.85 -15.59 -21.10
CA VAL A 139 5.66 -14.42 -20.76
C VAL A 139 6.23 -13.81 -22.05
N ASN A 140 5.89 -12.56 -22.32
CA ASN A 140 6.54 -11.77 -23.35
C ASN A 140 7.77 -11.10 -22.73
N THR A 141 8.97 -11.63 -23.04
CA THR A 141 10.23 -11.01 -22.65
C THR A 141 10.68 -10.02 -23.71
N MET A 142 11.37 -8.98 -23.26
CA MET A 142 12.06 -8.03 -24.14
C MET A 142 13.52 -8.01 -23.69
N ASP A 143 14.39 -8.55 -24.51
CA ASP A 143 15.83 -8.46 -24.31
C ASP A 143 16.50 -7.70 -25.45
N MET A 144 17.83 -7.60 -25.42
CA MET A 144 18.62 -6.92 -26.46
C MET A 144 18.52 -7.60 -27.83
N ALA A 145 18.07 -8.85 -27.91
CA ALA A 145 17.89 -9.62 -29.13
C ALA A 145 16.50 -9.47 -29.75
N GLY A 146 15.52 -8.89 -29.01
CA GLY A 146 14.16 -8.65 -29.48
C GLY A 146 13.06 -9.15 -28.51
N ALA A 147 11.81 -9.10 -28.97
CA ALA A 147 10.67 -9.63 -28.24
C ALA A 147 10.60 -11.15 -28.44
N GLU A 148 10.62 -11.91 -27.35
CA GLU A 148 10.46 -13.37 -27.34
C GLU A 148 9.22 -13.74 -26.51
N VAL A 149 8.48 -14.72 -27.00
CA VAL A 149 7.37 -15.34 -26.25
C VAL A 149 7.89 -16.63 -25.62
N ARG A 150 7.85 -16.70 -24.29
CA ARG A 150 8.28 -17.88 -23.52
C ARG A 150 7.09 -18.49 -22.80
N GLU A 151 7.04 -19.80 -22.74
CA GLU A 151 6.10 -20.52 -21.88
C GLU A 151 6.83 -21.06 -20.66
N VAL A 152 6.31 -20.73 -19.46
CA VAL A 152 6.85 -21.18 -18.18
C VAL A 152 5.76 -21.98 -17.47
N ALA A 153 6.10 -23.18 -16.99
CA ALA A 153 5.21 -24.01 -16.19
C ALA A 153 5.54 -23.86 -14.71
N ALA A 154 4.68 -23.19 -13.95
CA ALA A 154 4.85 -22.92 -12.52
C ALA A 154 3.88 -23.76 -11.67
N ARG A 155 4.25 -24.13 -10.43
CA ARG A 155 3.32 -24.72 -9.46
C ARG A 155 2.33 -23.68 -8.93
N LEU A 156 2.80 -22.45 -8.77
CA LEU A 156 2.00 -21.30 -8.31
C LEU A 156 2.29 -20.06 -9.15
N LEU A 157 1.25 -19.44 -9.68
CA LEU A 157 1.31 -18.09 -10.25
C LEU A 157 0.86 -17.09 -9.19
N VAL A 158 1.67 -16.06 -8.95
CA VAL A 158 1.34 -14.94 -8.05
C VAL A 158 1.17 -13.67 -8.86
N LEU A 159 -0.05 -13.13 -8.88
CA LEU A 159 -0.36 -11.85 -9.50
C LEU A 159 0.00 -10.72 -8.52
N ALA A 160 0.97 -9.89 -8.90
CA ALA A 160 1.45 -8.72 -8.15
C ALA A 160 1.64 -7.50 -9.07
N ASP A 161 0.99 -7.49 -10.22
CA ASP A 161 1.11 -6.56 -11.35
C ASP A 161 0.40 -5.21 -11.16
N GLY A 162 -0.07 -4.92 -9.96
CA GLY A 162 -0.81 -3.69 -9.66
C GLY A 162 -2.27 -3.71 -10.11
N GLY A 163 -2.79 -4.88 -10.54
CA GLY A 163 -4.16 -5.05 -10.98
C GLY A 163 -4.37 -4.82 -12.49
N ARG A 164 -3.32 -4.95 -13.26
CA ARG A 164 -3.39 -4.85 -14.73
C ARG A 164 -4.02 -6.09 -15.37
N ALA A 165 -3.87 -7.26 -14.75
CA ALA A 165 -4.59 -8.46 -15.16
C ALA A 165 -6.06 -8.33 -14.75
N ALA A 166 -6.90 -7.86 -15.67
CA ALA A 166 -8.33 -7.78 -15.48
C ALA A 166 -8.93 -9.18 -15.27
N GLY A 167 -10.03 -9.27 -14.52
CA GLY A 167 -10.81 -10.49 -14.32
C GLY A 167 -12.25 -10.12 -13.99
N ASP A 168 -13.19 -11.02 -14.24
CA ASP A 168 -14.62 -10.80 -14.04
C ASP A 168 -15.03 -10.76 -12.54
N ASP A 169 -14.09 -11.07 -11.64
CA ASP A 169 -14.30 -11.09 -10.20
C ASP A 169 -14.03 -9.74 -9.50
N LEU A 170 -13.82 -8.67 -10.27
CA LEU A 170 -13.49 -7.34 -9.75
C LEU A 170 -14.74 -6.58 -9.28
N VAL A 171 -14.66 -6.03 -8.07
CA VAL A 171 -15.60 -5.04 -7.55
C VAL A 171 -14.90 -3.69 -7.58
N MET A 172 -15.48 -2.72 -8.29
CA MET A 172 -14.94 -1.36 -8.43
C MET A 172 -15.87 -0.34 -7.81
N ARG A 173 -15.30 0.64 -7.14
CA ARG A 173 -15.99 1.82 -6.63
C ARG A 173 -15.15 3.06 -6.89
N ASP A 174 -15.66 3.98 -7.67
CA ASP A 174 -15.07 5.31 -7.85
C ASP A 174 -15.64 6.25 -6.80
N TYR A 175 -14.77 6.93 -6.06
CA TYR A 175 -15.19 7.90 -5.06
C TYR A 175 -15.34 9.32 -5.62
N GLY A 176 -15.03 9.53 -6.90
CA GLY A 176 -15.03 10.85 -7.54
C GLY A 176 -14.00 11.80 -6.91
N GLN A 177 -12.94 11.25 -6.33
CA GLN A 177 -11.91 11.98 -5.60
C GLN A 177 -10.52 11.80 -6.22
N THR A 178 -9.66 12.78 -5.99
CA THR A 178 -8.26 12.79 -6.41
C THR A 178 -7.39 13.18 -5.22
N ALA A 179 -6.28 12.48 -5.00
CA ALA A 179 -5.25 12.88 -4.05
C ALA A 179 -4.23 13.80 -4.74
N ILE A 180 -4.01 14.97 -4.18
CA ILE A 180 -2.91 15.87 -4.54
C ILE A 180 -1.78 15.60 -3.56
N VAL A 181 -0.56 15.41 -4.06
CA VAL A 181 0.63 15.19 -3.25
C VAL A 181 1.68 16.26 -3.56
N ALA A 182 2.37 16.70 -2.52
CA ALA A 182 3.48 17.64 -2.59
C ALA A 182 4.36 17.52 -1.33
N GLN A 183 5.57 18.02 -1.39
CA GLN A 183 6.33 18.35 -0.19
C GLN A 183 5.99 19.77 0.21
N VAL A 184 5.77 20.01 1.50
CA VAL A 184 5.49 21.36 2.01
C VAL A 184 6.41 21.68 3.19
N ARG A 185 6.73 22.97 3.35
CA ARG A 185 7.46 23.49 4.50
C ARG A 185 6.54 24.37 5.33
N THR A 186 6.70 24.31 6.64
CA THR A 186 5.90 25.08 7.60
C THR A 186 6.77 25.79 8.62
N GLU A 187 6.29 26.89 9.14
CA GLU A 187 6.95 27.71 10.18
C GLU A 187 7.25 26.90 11.45
N ILE A 188 6.31 26.07 11.87
CA ILE A 188 6.48 25.16 13.03
C ILE A 188 6.88 23.79 12.54
N ALA A 189 7.97 23.25 13.07
CA ALA A 189 8.48 21.93 12.72
C ALA A 189 7.50 20.80 13.09
N HIS A 190 7.47 19.73 12.31
CA HIS A 190 6.55 18.60 12.49
C HIS A 190 6.80 17.75 13.74
N ARG A 191 8.01 17.73 14.30
CA ARG A 191 8.38 16.99 15.56
C ARG A 191 7.91 15.53 15.56
N GLY A 192 8.02 14.83 14.43
CA GLY A 192 7.57 13.43 14.30
C GLY A 192 6.05 13.22 14.32
N ILE A 193 5.25 14.28 14.23
CA ILE A 193 3.78 14.17 14.26
C ILE A 193 3.24 14.05 12.84
N ALA A 194 2.42 13.03 12.61
CA ALA A 194 1.55 12.90 11.43
C ALA A 194 0.16 13.45 11.77
N TRP A 195 -0.34 14.33 10.92
CA TRP A 195 -1.70 14.87 11.05
C TRP A 195 -2.61 14.25 10.00
N GLU A 196 -3.72 13.69 10.47
CA GLU A 196 -4.84 13.26 9.64
C GLU A 196 -6.03 14.17 9.96
N ARG A 197 -6.39 15.03 9.01
CA ARG A 197 -7.49 15.96 9.18
C ARG A 197 -8.59 15.68 8.19
N PHE A 198 -9.71 15.21 8.70
CA PHE A 198 -10.88 14.98 7.87
C PHE A 198 -11.58 16.29 7.54
N THR A 199 -11.82 16.52 6.26
CA THR A 199 -12.55 17.70 5.74
C THR A 199 -13.81 17.24 5.01
N ALA A 200 -14.71 18.17 4.66
CA ALA A 200 -15.89 17.86 3.87
C ALA A 200 -15.57 17.32 2.46
N ASP A 201 -14.40 17.69 1.92
CA ASP A 201 -13.94 17.28 0.59
C ASP A 201 -13.23 15.92 0.62
N GLY A 202 -12.79 15.47 1.80
CA GLY A 202 -12.02 14.25 2.03
C GLY A 202 -10.89 14.45 3.05
N PRO A 203 -10.08 13.43 3.32
CA PRO A 203 -8.95 13.53 4.24
C PRO A 203 -7.82 14.39 3.69
N LEU A 204 -7.15 15.11 4.60
CA LEU A 204 -5.94 15.86 4.38
C LEU A 204 -4.89 15.36 5.37
N ALA A 205 -3.85 14.71 4.87
CA ALA A 205 -2.73 14.24 5.67
C ALA A 205 -1.49 15.12 5.47
N LEU A 206 -0.83 15.44 6.58
CA LEU A 206 0.50 16.02 6.61
C LEU A 206 1.40 15.08 7.41
N LEU A 207 2.34 14.45 6.75
CA LEU A 207 3.19 13.41 7.30
C LEU A 207 4.61 13.92 7.47
N PRO A 208 5.30 13.62 8.60
CA PRO A 208 6.69 14.03 8.79
C PRO A 208 7.57 13.47 7.67
N PHE A 209 8.38 14.32 7.06
CA PHE A 209 9.27 13.94 5.97
C PHE A 209 10.68 14.48 6.18
N ALA A 210 11.63 14.00 5.39
CA ALA A 210 13.02 14.38 5.48
C ALA A 210 13.22 15.91 5.42
N ASP A 211 14.32 16.38 6.00
CA ASP A 211 14.77 17.77 5.97
C ASP A 211 13.76 18.76 6.59
N GLY A 212 13.01 18.31 7.60
CA GLY A 212 12.01 19.13 8.31
C GLY A 212 10.77 19.44 7.48
N LYS A 213 10.62 18.86 6.29
CA LYS A 213 9.45 19.01 5.43
C LYS A 213 8.30 18.10 5.88
N LEU A 214 7.13 18.35 5.33
CA LEU A 214 5.96 17.49 5.44
C LEU A 214 5.60 16.94 4.06
N ALA A 215 5.23 15.68 4.00
CA ALA A 215 4.59 15.10 2.84
C ALA A 215 3.09 15.33 2.93
N LEU A 216 2.55 16.13 2.01
CA LEU A 216 1.13 16.39 1.88
C LEU A 216 0.46 15.28 1.05
N VAL A 217 -0.66 14.78 1.55
CA VAL A 217 -1.65 14.00 0.78
C VAL A 217 -3.01 14.65 1.01
N TRP A 218 -3.49 15.38 0.01
CA TRP A 218 -4.72 16.15 0.11
C TRP A 218 -5.78 15.60 -0.83
N THR A 219 -6.79 14.97 -0.27
CA THR A 219 -7.93 14.46 -1.04
C THR A 219 -8.93 15.57 -1.32
N VAL A 220 -9.29 15.70 -2.58
CA VAL A 220 -10.27 16.67 -3.07
C VAL A 220 -11.22 16.01 -4.09
N PRO A 221 -12.42 16.57 -4.32
CA PRO A 221 -13.24 16.16 -5.46
C PRO A 221 -12.44 16.26 -6.78
N ALA A 222 -12.60 15.30 -7.67
CA ALA A 222 -11.82 15.21 -8.92
C ALA A 222 -11.92 16.51 -9.76
N ALA A 223 -13.07 17.15 -9.77
CA ALA A 223 -13.30 18.40 -10.50
C ALA A 223 -12.48 19.59 -9.95
N ARG A 224 -12.01 19.53 -8.69
CA ARG A 224 -11.22 20.63 -8.08
C ARG A 224 -9.71 20.44 -8.26
N ALA A 225 -9.25 19.24 -8.55
CA ALA A 225 -7.83 18.92 -8.61
C ALA A 225 -7.08 19.75 -9.68
N PRO A 226 -7.55 19.93 -10.93
CA PRO A 226 -6.85 20.71 -11.94
C PRO A 226 -6.57 22.14 -11.47
N GLY A 227 -7.57 22.86 -10.94
CA GLY A 227 -7.39 24.23 -10.46
C GLY A 227 -6.40 24.37 -9.32
N LEU A 228 -6.25 23.35 -8.45
CA LEU A 228 -5.25 23.33 -7.39
C LEU A 228 -3.84 22.97 -7.90
N LEU A 229 -3.74 22.21 -8.96
CA LEU A 229 -2.46 21.87 -9.58
C LEU A 229 -1.87 23.05 -10.37
N GLU A 230 -2.72 23.80 -11.07
CA GLU A 230 -2.34 24.88 -11.97
C GLU A 230 -2.16 26.24 -11.24
N THR A 231 -2.76 26.40 -10.06
CA THR A 231 -2.68 27.68 -9.32
C THR A 231 -1.25 27.99 -8.86
N SER A 232 -0.94 29.26 -8.58
CA SER A 232 0.35 29.67 -8.05
C SER A 232 0.65 29.00 -6.71
N GLY A 233 1.94 28.85 -6.35
CA GLY A 233 2.37 28.29 -5.07
C GLY A 233 1.73 29.01 -3.88
N GLU A 234 1.70 30.34 -3.92
CA GLU A 234 1.12 31.18 -2.85
C GLU A 234 -0.39 30.90 -2.67
N ARG A 235 -1.17 30.86 -3.75
CA ARG A 235 -2.61 30.54 -3.70
C ARG A 235 -2.86 29.12 -3.24
N PHE A 236 -2.00 28.18 -3.63
CA PHE A 236 -2.07 26.78 -3.16
C PHE A 236 -1.86 26.71 -1.65
N LEU A 237 -0.81 27.37 -1.13
CA LEU A 237 -0.51 27.40 0.30
C LEU A 237 -1.64 28.10 1.10
N ALA A 238 -2.21 29.16 0.58
CA ALA A 238 -3.37 29.82 1.20
C ALA A 238 -4.60 28.88 1.25
N ALA A 239 -4.88 28.14 0.17
CA ALA A 239 -5.95 27.16 0.14
C ALA A 239 -5.70 25.99 1.11
N LEU A 240 -4.46 25.52 1.21
CA LEU A 240 -4.04 24.50 2.16
C LEU A 240 -4.21 24.97 3.61
N ALA A 241 -3.74 26.17 3.93
CA ALA A 241 -3.87 26.79 5.25
C ALA A 241 -5.34 26.94 5.68
N ALA A 242 -6.20 27.35 4.77
CA ALA A 242 -7.64 27.47 5.03
C ALA A 242 -8.30 26.13 5.39
N ARG A 243 -7.78 25.02 4.88
CA ARG A 243 -8.31 23.65 5.17
C ARG A 243 -7.66 23.02 6.40
N PHE A 244 -6.36 23.23 6.58
CA PHE A 244 -5.62 22.64 7.69
C PHE A 244 -5.76 23.44 8.99
N GLY A 245 -5.74 24.75 8.92
CA GLY A 245 -5.73 25.67 10.08
C GLY A 245 -4.31 26.04 10.52
N ALA A 246 -4.19 26.78 11.63
CA ALA A 246 -2.96 27.47 12.04
C ALA A 246 -2.00 26.64 12.93
N ARG A 247 -2.23 25.33 13.13
CA ARG A 247 -1.43 24.52 14.08
C ARG A 247 0.05 24.39 13.74
N LEU A 248 0.42 24.54 12.49
CA LEU A 248 1.79 24.50 12.00
C LEU A 248 2.36 25.87 11.65
N GLY A 249 1.69 26.94 12.10
CA GLY A 249 2.03 28.30 11.68
C GLY A 249 1.71 28.52 10.20
N ARG A 250 2.52 29.33 9.53
CA ARG A 250 2.39 29.58 8.09
C ARG A 250 2.93 28.40 7.28
N PHE A 251 2.28 28.13 6.16
CA PHE A 251 2.85 27.29 5.12
C PHE A 251 3.75 28.18 4.25
N GLU A 252 5.04 27.84 4.16
CA GLU A 252 6.06 28.71 3.59
C GLU A 252 6.42 28.34 2.16
N ASP A 253 6.41 27.05 1.84
CA ASP A 253 6.81 26.54 0.54
C ASP A 253 6.04 25.25 0.19
N ALA A 254 5.79 25.08 -1.12
CA ALA A 254 5.26 23.85 -1.70
C ALA A 254 6.07 23.48 -2.93
N GLY A 255 6.68 22.30 -2.90
CA GLY A 255 7.36 21.73 -4.05
C GLY A 255 6.41 21.35 -5.20
N PRO A 256 6.93 20.68 -6.23
CA PRO A 256 6.12 20.18 -7.34
C PRO A 256 4.93 19.38 -6.85
N ARG A 257 3.78 19.64 -7.46
CA ARG A 257 2.51 19.00 -7.16
C ARG A 257 2.22 17.92 -8.19
N SER A 258 1.76 16.77 -7.73
CA SER A 258 1.21 15.72 -8.59
C SER A 258 -0.12 15.23 -8.06
N SER A 259 -0.88 14.47 -8.86
CA SER A 259 -2.17 13.96 -8.43
C SER A 259 -2.42 12.54 -8.90
N PHE A 260 -3.25 11.83 -8.13
CA PHE A 260 -3.62 10.45 -8.40
C PHE A 260 -5.13 10.28 -8.20
N PRO A 261 -5.88 9.72 -9.17
CA PRO A 261 -7.30 9.40 -8.99
C PRO A 261 -7.46 8.32 -7.92
N LEU A 262 -8.50 8.47 -7.09
CA LEU A 262 -8.77 7.58 -5.98
C LEU A 262 -9.92 6.64 -6.32
N ARG A 263 -9.57 5.37 -6.49
CA ARG A 263 -10.51 4.30 -6.75
C ARG A 263 -10.30 3.18 -5.76
N LEU A 264 -11.39 2.60 -5.26
CA LEU A 264 -11.37 1.31 -4.60
C LEU A 264 -11.66 0.25 -5.65
N TRP A 265 -10.84 -0.78 -5.68
CA TRP A 265 -11.22 -2.00 -6.35
C TRP A 265 -10.64 -3.21 -5.62
N TYR A 266 -11.32 -4.31 -5.67
CA TYR A 266 -10.84 -5.55 -5.08
C TYR A 266 -11.43 -6.76 -5.80
N ARG A 267 -10.67 -7.86 -5.82
CA ARG A 267 -11.17 -9.16 -6.22
C ARG A 267 -12.06 -9.76 -5.15
N ARG A 268 -13.11 -10.47 -5.53
CA ARG A 268 -13.96 -11.22 -4.57
C ARG A 268 -13.15 -12.28 -3.85
N SER A 269 -12.19 -12.93 -4.54
CA SER A 269 -11.23 -13.88 -3.99
C SER A 269 -9.79 -13.46 -4.28
N ASN A 270 -8.87 -13.63 -3.33
CA ASN A 270 -7.44 -13.48 -3.56
C ASN A 270 -6.78 -14.78 -4.09
N THR A 271 -7.58 -15.81 -4.34
CA THR A 271 -7.22 -17.02 -5.08
C THR A 271 -8.25 -17.21 -6.20
N PRO A 272 -8.14 -16.41 -7.30
CA PRO A 272 -9.18 -16.33 -8.32
C PRO A 272 -9.35 -17.62 -9.12
N GLU A 273 -8.29 -18.36 -9.30
CA GLU A 273 -8.22 -19.59 -10.09
C GLU A 273 -7.36 -20.66 -9.42
N PRO A 274 -7.44 -21.93 -9.86
CA PRO A 274 -6.52 -22.97 -9.43
C PRO A 274 -5.06 -22.56 -9.65
N ARG A 275 -4.21 -22.74 -8.64
CA ARG A 275 -2.77 -22.39 -8.68
C ARG A 275 -2.46 -20.91 -8.91
N VAL A 276 -3.45 -20.03 -8.70
CA VAL A 276 -3.29 -18.56 -8.85
C VAL A 276 -3.61 -17.85 -7.54
N VAL A 277 -2.69 -17.00 -7.11
CA VAL A 277 -2.86 -16.10 -5.95
C VAL A 277 -2.68 -14.66 -6.40
N ALA A 278 -3.54 -13.76 -5.96
CA ALA A 278 -3.37 -12.31 -6.13
C ALA A 278 -2.98 -11.66 -4.79
N ILE A 279 -2.00 -10.76 -4.81
CA ILE A 279 -1.50 -10.01 -3.64
C ILE A 279 -1.36 -8.52 -3.93
N GLY A 280 -1.34 -7.71 -2.88
CA GLY A 280 -1.22 -6.26 -2.99
C GLY A 280 -2.29 -5.65 -3.88
N ASN A 281 -1.90 -4.71 -4.74
CA ASN A 281 -2.84 -4.05 -5.65
C ASN A 281 -3.46 -5.01 -6.69
N ALA A 282 -2.88 -6.17 -6.97
CA ALA A 282 -3.53 -7.18 -7.80
C ALA A 282 -4.72 -7.86 -7.11
N ALA A 283 -4.75 -7.88 -5.79
CA ALA A 283 -5.89 -8.37 -5.00
C ALA A 283 -6.85 -7.25 -4.59
N GLN A 284 -6.35 -6.08 -4.17
CA GLN A 284 -7.13 -4.93 -3.72
C GLN A 284 -6.34 -3.63 -3.76
N THR A 285 -6.96 -2.58 -4.29
CA THR A 285 -6.47 -1.20 -4.18
C THR A 285 -7.39 -0.44 -3.23
N LEU A 286 -6.83 0.11 -2.16
CA LEU A 286 -7.56 0.82 -1.13
C LEU A 286 -7.43 2.33 -1.32
N HIS A 287 -8.41 3.09 -0.84
CA HIS A 287 -8.27 4.53 -0.70
C HIS A 287 -7.08 4.85 0.23
N PRO A 288 -6.26 5.89 -0.05
CA PRO A 288 -5.04 6.20 0.71
C PRO A 288 -5.28 6.65 2.16
N VAL A 289 -6.53 6.74 2.62
CA VAL A 289 -6.85 6.99 4.03
C VAL A 289 -6.05 6.04 4.92
N ALA A 290 -5.29 6.62 5.84
CA ALA A 290 -4.40 5.91 6.76
C ALA A 290 -3.30 5.05 6.10
N GLY A 291 -2.99 5.24 4.81
CA GLY A 291 -1.84 4.62 4.12
C GLY A 291 -1.84 3.08 4.07
N GLN A 292 -3.01 2.41 4.10
CA GLN A 292 -3.08 0.96 4.32
C GLN A 292 -2.80 0.09 3.09
N GLY A 293 -2.88 0.61 1.87
CA GLY A 293 -2.80 -0.21 0.65
C GLY A 293 -1.51 -1.03 0.55
N LEU A 294 -0.36 -0.37 0.58
CA LEU A 294 0.95 -1.06 0.51
C LEU A 294 1.21 -1.91 1.76
N ASN A 295 0.83 -1.42 2.94
CA ASN A 295 1.00 -2.16 4.20
C ASN A 295 0.25 -3.50 4.18
N LEU A 296 -0.96 -3.52 3.62
CA LEU A 296 -1.72 -4.76 3.43
C LEU A 296 -1.02 -5.70 2.43
N GLY A 297 -0.50 -5.16 1.31
CA GLY A 297 0.21 -5.94 0.31
C GLY A 297 1.52 -6.55 0.83
N LEU A 298 2.29 -5.82 1.65
CA LEU A 298 3.49 -6.37 2.28
C LEU A 298 3.16 -7.49 3.29
N ARG A 299 2.04 -7.38 4.01
CA ARG A 299 1.55 -8.48 4.85
C ARG A 299 1.05 -9.66 4.03
N ASP A 300 0.46 -9.44 2.83
CA ASP A 300 0.12 -10.52 1.91
C ASP A 300 1.37 -11.28 1.47
N ALA A 301 2.44 -10.56 1.11
CA ALA A 301 3.71 -11.14 0.69
C ALA A 301 4.39 -11.94 1.82
N ALA A 302 4.45 -11.39 3.03
CA ALA A 302 5.03 -12.06 4.19
C ALA A 302 4.27 -13.34 4.57
N GLU A 303 2.92 -13.31 4.58
CA GLU A 303 2.10 -14.48 4.88
C GLU A 303 2.26 -15.56 3.81
N LEU A 304 2.30 -15.19 2.51
CA LEU A 304 2.49 -16.14 1.44
C LEU A 304 3.88 -16.79 1.52
N ALA A 305 4.92 -15.99 1.75
CA ALA A 305 6.28 -16.52 1.93
C ALA A 305 6.39 -17.46 3.13
N SER A 306 5.77 -17.09 4.26
CA SER A 306 5.72 -17.93 5.46
C SER A 306 4.96 -19.25 5.21
N LEU A 307 3.87 -19.20 4.43
CA LEU A 307 3.12 -20.41 4.08
C LEU A 307 3.94 -21.33 3.14
N VAL A 308 4.63 -20.76 2.15
CA VAL A 308 5.54 -21.54 1.27
C VAL A 308 6.64 -22.22 2.08
N ALA A 309 7.27 -21.49 3.02
CA ALA A 309 8.35 -22.03 3.84
C ALA A 309 7.92 -23.21 4.75
N ARG A 310 6.62 -23.30 5.09
CA ARG A 310 6.05 -24.37 5.92
C ARG A 310 5.41 -25.52 5.11
N SER A 311 5.37 -25.39 3.79
CA SER A 311 4.72 -26.35 2.90
C SER A 311 5.73 -27.19 2.14
N ASP A 312 5.41 -28.44 1.87
CA ASP A 312 6.18 -29.24 0.94
C ASP A 312 6.05 -28.68 -0.47
N ARG A 313 7.15 -28.65 -1.23
CA ARG A 313 7.16 -28.09 -2.60
C ARG A 313 6.05 -28.60 -3.51
N PRO A 314 5.72 -29.92 -3.56
CA PRO A 314 4.64 -30.41 -4.39
C PRO A 314 3.27 -29.84 -4.03
N SER A 315 3.03 -29.51 -2.75
CA SER A 315 1.74 -28.99 -2.28
C SER A 315 1.51 -27.51 -2.57
N VAL A 316 2.57 -26.77 -2.95
CA VAL A 316 2.46 -25.34 -3.29
C VAL A 316 1.54 -25.15 -4.50
N GLY A 317 0.52 -24.32 -4.33
CA GLY A 317 -0.49 -24.06 -5.37
C GLY A 317 -1.67 -25.03 -5.40
N GLU A 318 -1.66 -26.08 -4.58
CA GLU A 318 -2.76 -27.03 -4.43
C GLU A 318 -3.97 -26.39 -3.73
N PRO A 319 -5.18 -26.97 -3.89
CA PRO A 319 -6.38 -26.43 -3.25
C PRO A 319 -6.28 -26.21 -1.73
N PRO A 320 -5.66 -27.13 -0.93
CA PRO A 320 -5.44 -26.90 0.50
C PRO A 320 -4.53 -25.71 0.79
N PHE A 321 -3.44 -25.53 0.03
CA PHE A 321 -2.53 -24.39 0.13
C PHE A 321 -3.26 -23.07 -0.14
N LEU A 322 -4.03 -23.00 -1.23
CA LEU A 322 -4.82 -21.81 -1.57
C LEU A 322 -5.88 -21.51 -0.51
N ALA A 323 -6.53 -22.54 0.04
CA ALA A 323 -7.51 -22.39 1.12
C ALA A 323 -6.85 -21.86 2.40
N ALA A 324 -5.65 -22.33 2.76
CA ALA A 324 -4.89 -21.86 3.91
C ALA A 324 -4.50 -20.38 3.76
N PHE A 325 -3.97 -19.97 2.59
CA PHE A 325 -3.66 -18.56 2.32
C PHE A 325 -4.90 -17.66 2.40
N ARG A 326 -6.01 -18.08 1.76
CA ARG A 326 -7.27 -17.34 1.81
C ARG A 326 -7.79 -17.17 3.25
N ALA A 327 -7.74 -18.24 4.05
CA ALA A 327 -8.15 -18.21 5.45
C ALA A 327 -7.25 -17.27 6.29
N ALA A 328 -5.93 -17.32 6.09
CA ALA A 328 -4.97 -16.46 6.78
C ALA A 328 -5.21 -14.97 6.50
N ARG A 329 -5.52 -14.61 5.25
CA ARG A 329 -5.70 -13.22 4.83
C ARG A 329 -7.12 -12.67 4.99
N ARG A 330 -8.13 -13.55 5.20
CA ARG A 330 -9.55 -13.19 5.20
C ARG A 330 -9.91 -12.06 6.16
N VAL A 331 -9.47 -12.15 7.41
CA VAL A 331 -9.83 -11.18 8.45
C VAL A 331 -9.16 -9.83 8.19
N ASP A 332 -7.85 -9.84 7.92
CA ASP A 332 -7.07 -8.63 7.68
C ASP A 332 -7.58 -7.87 6.44
N ARG A 333 -7.82 -8.60 5.36
CA ARG A 333 -8.33 -8.05 4.10
C ARG A 333 -9.73 -7.46 4.25
N ARG A 334 -10.67 -8.18 4.88
CA ARG A 334 -12.03 -7.67 5.14
C ARG A 334 -12.03 -6.46 6.05
N ALA A 335 -11.22 -6.48 7.10
CA ALA A 335 -11.09 -5.36 8.02
C ALA A 335 -10.52 -4.12 7.30
N ALA A 336 -9.46 -4.27 6.50
CA ALA A 336 -8.86 -3.17 5.77
C ALA A 336 -9.83 -2.54 4.75
N ILE A 337 -10.52 -3.36 3.95
CA ILE A 337 -11.54 -2.88 2.99
C ILE A 337 -12.68 -2.19 3.73
N GLY A 338 -13.24 -2.84 4.77
CA GLY A 338 -14.39 -2.31 5.51
C GLY A 338 -14.08 -1.03 6.28
N VAL A 339 -12.92 -0.96 6.96
CA VAL A 339 -12.49 0.25 7.68
C VAL A 339 -12.25 1.39 6.71
N THR A 340 -11.57 1.13 5.58
CA THR A 340 -11.32 2.16 4.56
C THR A 340 -12.61 2.70 3.98
N ASP A 341 -13.54 1.83 3.57
CA ASP A 341 -14.84 2.23 3.02
C ASP A 341 -15.69 2.98 4.08
N PHE A 342 -15.70 2.51 5.32
CA PHE A 342 -16.36 3.19 6.44
C PHE A 342 -15.80 4.60 6.66
N LEU A 343 -14.46 4.74 6.73
CA LEU A 343 -13.82 6.04 6.92
C LEU A 343 -14.15 7.00 5.79
N VAL A 344 -14.05 6.57 4.53
CA VAL A 344 -14.40 7.41 3.39
C VAL A 344 -15.87 7.85 3.46
N ASN A 345 -16.80 6.93 3.65
CA ASN A 345 -18.24 7.24 3.68
C ASN A 345 -18.63 8.14 4.87
N VAL A 346 -18.11 7.86 6.06
CA VAL A 346 -18.43 8.62 7.27
C VAL A 346 -17.80 10.01 7.23
N PHE A 347 -16.57 10.14 6.73
CA PHE A 347 -15.84 11.41 6.77
C PHE A 347 -16.08 12.31 5.55
N SER A 348 -16.56 11.78 4.43
CA SER A 348 -16.95 12.58 3.26
C SER A 348 -18.41 13.06 3.29
N ASN A 349 -19.08 12.98 4.45
CA ASN A 349 -20.46 13.42 4.62
C ASN A 349 -20.52 14.79 5.33
N ALA A 350 -21.20 15.76 4.69
CA ALA A 350 -21.31 17.14 5.21
C ALA A 350 -22.40 17.32 6.30
N SER A 351 -23.22 16.29 6.60
CA SER A 351 -24.32 16.36 7.57
C SER A 351 -23.81 16.79 8.97
N PRO A 352 -24.47 17.76 9.63
CA PRO A 352 -24.11 18.19 10.99
C PRO A 352 -24.18 17.04 12.01
N LEU A 353 -25.15 16.13 11.87
CA LEU A 353 -25.30 14.98 12.75
C LEU A 353 -24.12 14.03 12.66
N PHE A 354 -23.70 13.67 11.42
CA PHE A 354 -22.51 12.85 11.23
C PHE A 354 -21.23 13.55 11.71
N ARG A 355 -21.14 14.88 11.58
CA ARG A 355 -20.01 15.66 12.09
C ARG A 355 -19.95 15.60 13.63
N ALA A 356 -21.08 15.73 14.32
CA ALA A 356 -21.14 15.59 15.77
C ALA A 356 -20.78 14.16 16.22
N ALA A 357 -21.33 13.14 15.56
CA ALA A 357 -21.06 11.73 15.86
C ALA A 357 -19.55 11.39 15.66
N ARG A 358 -18.93 11.88 14.59
CA ARG A 358 -17.48 11.74 14.38
C ARG A 358 -16.67 12.39 15.49
N GLY A 359 -17.04 13.61 15.89
CA GLY A 359 -16.39 14.31 17.00
C GLY A 359 -16.47 13.54 18.30
N ALA A 360 -17.66 13.03 18.64
CA ALA A 360 -17.87 12.19 19.81
C ALA A 360 -17.06 10.88 19.74
N GLY A 361 -17.00 10.24 18.56
CA GLY A 361 -16.18 9.04 18.33
C GLY A 361 -14.68 9.29 18.51
N LEU A 362 -14.15 10.41 18.01
CA LEU A 362 -12.75 10.80 18.22
C LEU A 362 -12.46 11.06 19.71
N VAL A 363 -13.35 11.76 20.41
CA VAL A 363 -13.22 11.99 21.86
C VAL A 363 -13.28 10.67 22.63
N ALA A 364 -14.23 9.80 22.32
CA ALA A 364 -14.34 8.50 22.96
C ALA A 364 -13.08 7.66 22.78
N LEU A 365 -12.52 7.64 21.56
CA LEU A 365 -11.28 6.93 21.30
C LEU A 365 -10.09 7.56 22.05
N ASP A 366 -10.07 8.89 22.23
CA ASP A 366 -9.04 9.58 23.00
C ASP A 366 -9.13 9.29 24.50
N LEU A 367 -10.35 9.20 25.03
CA LEU A 367 -10.63 8.98 26.46
C LEU A 367 -10.54 7.50 26.88
N VAL A 368 -10.54 6.54 25.94
CA VAL A 368 -10.52 5.09 26.23
C VAL A 368 -9.18 4.48 25.74
N PRO A 369 -8.09 4.53 26.55
CA PRO A 369 -6.77 4.06 26.13
C PRO A 369 -6.75 2.59 25.65
N PRO A 370 -7.48 1.62 26.23
CA PRO A 370 -7.48 0.25 25.71
C PRO A 370 -8.03 0.15 24.28
N ALA A 371 -9.10 0.86 23.97
CA ALA A 371 -9.68 0.88 22.62
C ALA A 371 -8.72 1.53 21.61
N ARG A 372 -8.10 2.67 21.99
CA ARG A 372 -7.10 3.35 21.19
C ARG A 372 -5.88 2.48 20.90
N ARG A 373 -5.34 1.77 21.91
CA ARG A 373 -4.23 0.84 21.76
C ARG A 373 -4.59 -0.33 20.85
N LEU A 374 -5.77 -0.92 21.02
CA LEU A 374 -6.25 -2.01 20.17
C LEU A 374 -6.37 -1.54 18.71
N PHE A 375 -6.98 -0.39 18.47
CA PHE A 375 -7.10 0.21 17.16
C PHE A 375 -5.72 0.44 16.52
N ALA A 376 -4.81 1.08 17.24
CA ALA A 376 -3.48 1.38 16.74
C ALA A 376 -2.67 0.11 16.43
N ARG A 377 -2.70 -0.92 17.30
CA ARG A 377 -2.06 -2.21 17.04
C ARG A 377 -2.61 -2.88 15.77
N ARG A 378 -3.94 -2.85 15.57
CA ARG A 378 -4.57 -3.39 14.37
C ARG A 378 -4.14 -2.66 13.10
N MET A 379 -4.01 -1.34 13.16
CA MET A 379 -3.55 -0.54 12.03
C MET A 379 -2.06 -0.78 11.72
N MET A 380 -1.22 -0.99 12.73
CA MET A 380 0.22 -1.22 12.56
C MET A 380 0.58 -2.64 12.12
N LEU A 381 -0.04 -3.64 12.74
CA LEU A 381 0.37 -5.04 12.62
C LEU A 381 -0.64 -5.92 11.84
N GLY A 382 -1.84 -5.38 11.56
CA GLY A 382 -2.92 -6.16 10.99
C GLY A 382 -3.73 -6.94 12.03
N ALA A 383 -4.67 -7.75 11.57
CA ALA A 383 -5.65 -8.42 12.42
C ALA A 383 -5.06 -9.56 13.28
N ARG A 384 -3.99 -10.20 12.82
CA ARG A 384 -3.35 -11.36 13.47
C ARG A 384 -1.96 -11.07 14.03
N GLY A 385 -1.42 -9.86 13.83
CA GLY A 385 -0.01 -9.59 14.00
C GLY A 385 0.79 -10.00 12.77
N LEU A 386 2.13 -9.89 12.86
CA LEU A 386 3.02 -10.43 11.83
C LEU A 386 3.21 -11.93 12.03
N PRO A 387 3.35 -12.70 10.93
CA PRO A 387 3.64 -14.13 11.01
C PRO A 387 5.02 -14.42 11.59
#